data_51aa1049efcc5731d6a1b0422a594a3b
#
_entry.id   51aa1049efcc5731d6a1b0422a594a3b
#
_cell.length_a   1.000
_cell.length_b   1.000
_cell.length_c   1.000
_cell.angle_alpha   90.00
_cell.angle_beta   90.00
_cell.angle_gamma   90.00
#
_symmetry.space_group_name_H-M   'P 1'
#
loop_
_entity.id
_entity.type
_entity.pdbx_description
1 polymer ?
#
loop_
_entity_poly.entity_id
_entity_poly.type
_entity_poly.pdbx_seq_one_letter_code
_entity_poly.pdbx_strand_id
1 'polypeptide(L)'
;RVYCYRELYVNKEDGSSRWEAEQIAKEVVRINNEARDYLEYVVADSAIFTQTGNGESIAEIFIKNGVGVSGTLIPMLIPCTKGPGSRIAGWAIMHQYLYWDHKTTPKLKYFKNCYDSIRTIPSLVYSETVPEDLDSDGEDHAADVDRYLLQTLRNKKAKPPLRHEEKRMIEFRKKKGLINDDVLALQRFVDV
;
A
#
# COMPACT_ATOMS: atom_id res chain seq x y z
N ARG A 1 6.00 -6.31 11.55
CA ARG A 1 6.70 -5.06 11.22
C ARG A 1 6.43 -4.71 9.76
N VAL A 2 6.29 -3.43 9.47
CA VAL A 2 6.08 -2.88 8.12
C VAL A 2 7.26 -1.99 7.80
N TYR A 3 7.76 -2.07 6.57
CA TYR A 3 8.86 -1.25 6.09
C TYR A 3 8.43 -0.52 4.82
N CYS A 4 8.46 0.80 4.84
CA CYS A 4 8.38 1.60 3.64
C CYS A 4 9.80 1.73 3.08
N TYR A 5 10.10 1.05 1.97
CA TYR A 5 11.46 0.99 1.41
C TYR A 5 11.59 1.74 0.08
N ARG A 6 10.48 2.19 -0.47
CA ARG A 6 10.42 2.97 -1.71
C ARG A 6 9.21 3.87 -1.70
N GLU A 7 9.35 5.02 -2.33
CA GLU A 7 8.33 6.04 -2.46
C GLU A 7 8.34 6.60 -3.89
N LEU A 8 7.16 6.87 -4.42
CA LEU A 8 6.94 7.75 -5.56
C LEU A 8 6.00 8.85 -5.08
N TYR A 9 6.53 10.04 -4.93
CA TYR A 9 5.78 11.20 -4.46
C TYR A 9 5.68 12.22 -5.60
N VAL A 10 4.46 12.49 -6.06
CA VAL A 10 4.19 13.43 -7.14
C VAL A 10 4.01 14.81 -6.52
N ASN A 11 4.92 15.74 -6.80
CA ASN A 11 4.93 17.06 -6.18
C ASN A 11 5.13 18.20 -7.21
N LYS A 12 5.01 19.45 -6.76
CA LYS A 12 5.13 20.62 -7.62
C LYS A 12 6.58 20.97 -7.95
N GLU A 13 7.53 20.61 -7.11
CA GLU A 13 8.92 21.05 -7.20
C GLU A 13 9.66 20.37 -8.35
N ASP A 14 9.43 19.08 -8.53
CA ASP A 14 10.01 18.29 -9.62
C ASP A 14 9.18 18.32 -10.92
N GLY A 15 8.03 19.03 -10.91
CA GLY A 15 7.12 19.12 -12.03
C GLY A 15 6.20 17.93 -12.23
N SER A 16 6.31 16.87 -11.42
CA SER A 16 5.48 15.66 -11.51
C SER A 16 4.02 15.89 -11.13
N SER A 17 3.71 17.00 -10.45
CA SER A 17 2.33 17.38 -10.11
C SER A 17 1.42 17.60 -11.34
N ARG A 18 2.00 17.64 -12.54
CA ARG A 18 1.27 17.71 -13.81
C ARG A 18 1.03 16.35 -14.45
N TRP A 19 1.53 15.28 -13.82
CA TRP A 19 1.32 13.95 -14.33
C TRP A 19 -0.14 13.54 -14.23
N GLU A 20 -0.65 13.05 -15.33
CA GLU A 20 -1.97 12.43 -15.38
C GLU A 20 -1.92 10.99 -14.87
N ALA A 21 -3.08 10.42 -14.59
CA ALA A 21 -3.21 9.07 -14.06
C ALA A 21 -2.45 8.01 -14.88
N GLU A 22 -2.42 8.17 -16.20
CA GLU A 22 -1.68 7.27 -17.10
C GLU A 22 -0.16 7.33 -16.87
N GLN A 23 0.39 8.52 -16.71
CA GLN A 23 1.83 8.72 -16.47
C GLN A 23 2.25 8.13 -15.12
N ILE A 24 1.43 8.35 -14.08
CA ILE A 24 1.65 7.78 -12.76
C ILE A 24 1.62 6.24 -12.81
N ALA A 25 0.62 5.66 -13.48
CA ALA A 25 0.49 4.21 -13.62
C ALA A 25 1.70 3.60 -14.35
N LYS A 26 2.14 4.21 -15.45
CA LYS A 26 3.34 3.78 -16.19
C LYS A 26 4.60 3.83 -15.34
N GLU A 27 4.76 4.88 -14.55
CA GLU A 27 5.92 5.02 -13.67
C GLU A 27 5.92 4.00 -12.53
N VAL A 28 4.77 3.74 -11.91
CA VAL A 28 4.62 2.66 -10.92
C VAL A 28 5.05 1.31 -11.50
N VAL A 29 4.58 0.99 -12.71
CA VAL A 29 4.94 -0.27 -13.38
C VAL A 29 6.42 -0.30 -13.74
N ARG A 30 7.00 0.81 -14.24
CA ARG A 30 8.42 0.91 -14.57
C ARG A 30 9.31 0.64 -13.35
N ILE A 31 9.06 1.37 -12.25
CA ILE A 31 9.82 1.24 -11.01
C ILE A 31 9.73 -0.19 -10.46
N ASN A 32 8.53 -0.76 -10.48
CA ASN A 32 8.31 -2.12 -9.97
C ASN A 32 9.01 -3.18 -10.82
N ASN A 33 8.98 -3.05 -12.14
CA ASN A 33 9.65 -3.97 -13.06
C ASN A 33 11.18 -3.89 -12.94
N GLU A 34 11.74 -2.69 -12.81
CA GLU A 34 13.19 -2.51 -12.59
C GLU A 34 13.66 -3.17 -11.30
N ALA A 35 12.88 -3.06 -10.25
CA ALA A 35 13.17 -3.70 -8.98
C ALA A 35 12.86 -5.22 -8.96
N ARG A 36 12.08 -5.69 -9.92
CA ARG A 36 11.53 -7.06 -9.96
C ARG A 36 10.74 -7.42 -8.70
N ASP A 37 10.05 -6.44 -8.13
CA ASP A 37 9.22 -6.65 -6.94
C ASP A 37 7.90 -7.29 -7.35
N TYR A 38 7.56 -8.39 -6.70
CA TYR A 38 6.23 -8.96 -6.78
C TYR A 38 5.36 -8.35 -5.67
N LEU A 39 4.33 -7.62 -6.06
CA LEU A 39 3.37 -7.03 -5.14
C LEU A 39 2.19 -7.98 -4.94
N GLU A 40 1.79 -8.21 -3.71
CA GLU A 40 0.58 -8.98 -3.42
C GLU A 40 -0.65 -8.20 -3.88
N TYR A 41 -0.71 -6.92 -3.56
CA TYR A 41 -1.77 -5.99 -3.97
C TYR A 41 -1.31 -4.55 -3.84
N VAL A 42 -2.01 -3.68 -4.52
CA VAL A 42 -1.92 -2.23 -4.36
C VAL A 42 -3.22 -1.75 -3.71
N VAL A 43 -3.12 -0.99 -2.63
CA VAL A 43 -4.27 -0.33 -2.00
C VAL A 43 -4.33 1.10 -2.49
N ALA A 44 -5.48 1.52 -2.94
CA ALA A 44 -5.70 2.90 -3.40
C ALA A 44 -6.92 3.53 -2.74
N ASP A 45 -7.00 4.84 -2.78
CA ASP A 45 -8.20 5.56 -2.36
C ASP A 45 -9.43 5.04 -3.12
N SER A 46 -10.53 4.78 -2.43
CA SER A 46 -11.75 4.29 -3.06
C SER A 46 -12.33 5.26 -4.10
N ALA A 47 -11.99 6.54 -4.02
CA ALA A 47 -12.44 7.55 -4.99
C ALA A 47 -11.94 7.27 -6.41
N ILE A 48 -10.75 6.66 -6.58
CA ILE A 48 -10.23 6.37 -7.92
C ILE A 48 -11.04 5.32 -8.70
N PHE A 49 -11.86 4.54 -8.00
CA PHE A 49 -12.74 3.52 -8.61
C PHE A 49 -14.08 4.09 -9.08
N THR A 50 -14.36 5.34 -8.74
CA THR A 50 -15.61 6.01 -9.14
C THR A 50 -15.41 6.68 -10.49
N GLN A 51 -16.34 6.42 -11.42
CA GLN A 51 -16.39 7.13 -12.69
C GLN A 51 -16.85 8.57 -12.47
N THR A 52 -16.17 9.52 -13.07
CA THR A 52 -16.55 10.93 -13.11
C THR A 52 -17.00 11.30 -14.52
N GLY A 53 -18.31 11.51 -14.68
CA GLY A 53 -18.90 11.77 -16.00
C GLY A 53 -18.93 10.53 -16.91
N ASN A 54 -18.71 10.74 -18.22
CA ASN A 54 -18.74 9.67 -19.22
C ASN A 54 -17.36 9.06 -19.50
N GLY A 55 -16.34 9.39 -18.70
CA GLY A 55 -14.97 8.92 -18.87
C GLY A 55 -14.67 7.65 -18.06
N GLU A 56 -13.45 7.14 -18.27
CA GLU A 56 -12.93 6.04 -17.48
C GLU A 56 -12.57 6.50 -16.06
N SER A 57 -12.72 5.62 -15.08
CA SER A 57 -12.21 5.87 -13.74
C SER A 57 -10.67 5.83 -13.74
N ILE A 58 -10.05 6.49 -12.74
CA ILE A 58 -8.60 6.43 -12.57
C ILE A 58 -8.13 4.98 -12.40
N ALA A 59 -8.90 4.14 -11.69
CA ALA A 59 -8.59 2.72 -11.53
C ALA A 59 -8.57 1.96 -12.86
N GLU A 60 -9.50 2.24 -13.78
CA GLU A 60 -9.50 1.64 -15.12
C GLU A 60 -8.27 2.06 -15.93
N ILE A 61 -7.85 3.33 -15.83
CA ILE A 61 -6.61 3.82 -16.46
C ILE A 61 -5.39 3.09 -15.87
N PHE A 62 -5.33 2.89 -14.56
CA PHE A 62 -4.26 2.15 -13.89
C PHE A 62 -4.20 0.69 -14.37
N ILE A 63 -5.35 0.02 -14.45
CA ILE A 63 -5.45 -1.38 -14.92
C ILE A 63 -5.00 -1.49 -16.38
N LYS A 64 -5.42 -0.58 -17.25
CA LYS A 64 -4.97 -0.55 -18.67
C LYS A 64 -3.46 -0.41 -18.80
N ASN A 65 -2.82 0.26 -17.86
CA ASN A 65 -1.38 0.47 -17.85
C ASN A 65 -0.61 -0.57 -17.00
N GLY A 66 -1.24 -1.67 -16.60
CA GLY A 66 -0.57 -2.83 -15.99
C GLY A 66 -0.57 -2.86 -14.47
N VAL A 67 -1.28 -1.96 -13.80
CA VAL A 67 -1.47 -1.97 -12.33
C VAL A 67 -2.74 -2.74 -12.00
N GLY A 68 -2.65 -3.82 -11.21
CA GLY A 68 -3.80 -4.63 -10.84
C GLY A 68 -4.20 -5.67 -11.90
N VAL A 69 -3.25 -6.15 -12.69
CA VAL A 69 -3.47 -7.12 -13.76
C VAL A 69 -2.96 -8.50 -13.34
N SER A 70 -3.86 -9.48 -13.27
CA SER A 70 -3.51 -10.85 -12.91
C SER A 70 -2.43 -11.43 -13.83
N GLY A 71 -1.45 -12.10 -13.24
CA GLY A 71 -0.31 -12.67 -13.97
C GLY A 71 0.87 -11.71 -14.20
N THR A 72 0.77 -10.47 -13.76
CA THR A 72 1.88 -9.50 -13.74
C THR A 72 2.55 -9.43 -12.35
N LEU A 73 3.60 -8.60 -12.23
CA LEU A 73 4.22 -8.31 -10.93
C LEU A 73 3.32 -7.47 -10.00
N ILE A 74 2.24 -6.87 -10.53
CA ILE A 74 1.27 -6.06 -9.79
C ILE A 74 -0.14 -6.64 -10.04
N PRO A 75 -0.49 -7.78 -9.43
CA PRO A 75 -1.64 -8.57 -9.85
C PRO A 75 -2.99 -8.02 -9.39
N MET A 76 -3.01 -7.13 -8.39
CA MET A 76 -4.27 -6.71 -7.77
C MET A 76 -4.24 -5.23 -7.35
N LEU A 77 -5.29 -4.49 -7.71
CA LEU A 77 -5.58 -3.14 -7.25
C LEU A 77 -6.89 -3.16 -6.47
N ILE A 78 -6.87 -2.77 -5.21
CA ILE A 78 -8.03 -2.82 -4.32
C ILE A 78 -8.32 -1.46 -3.67
N PRO A 79 -9.61 -1.15 -3.44
CA PRO A 79 -9.97 0.07 -2.72
C PRO A 79 -9.60 -0.03 -1.24
N CYS A 80 -9.20 1.09 -0.64
CA CYS A 80 -9.06 1.20 0.80
C CYS A 80 -10.43 1.08 1.49
N THR A 81 -10.42 0.66 2.75
CA THR A 81 -11.63 0.63 3.57
C THR A 81 -12.04 2.06 3.93
N LYS A 82 -13.22 2.49 3.47
CA LYS A 82 -13.85 3.75 3.88
C LYS A 82 -15.20 3.48 4.52
N GLY A 83 -15.53 4.29 5.53
CA GLY A 83 -16.82 4.24 6.25
C GLY A 83 -16.80 5.23 7.41
N PRO A 84 -17.92 5.45 8.08
CA PRO A 84 -17.99 6.34 9.25
C PRO A 84 -16.91 5.97 10.27
N GLY A 85 -16.12 6.95 10.71
CA GLY A 85 -15.04 6.77 11.69
C GLY A 85 -13.77 6.06 11.17
N SER A 86 -13.73 5.59 9.91
CA SER A 86 -12.57 4.87 9.37
C SER A 86 -11.30 5.73 9.34
N ARG A 87 -11.41 7.05 9.11
CA ARG A 87 -10.27 7.97 9.10
C ARG A 87 -9.63 8.04 10.50
N ILE A 88 -10.40 8.32 11.53
CA ILE A 88 -9.93 8.38 12.92
C ILE A 88 -9.37 7.02 13.38
N ALA A 89 -10.08 5.93 13.11
CA ALA A 89 -9.59 4.59 13.42
C ALA A 89 -8.26 4.28 12.71
N GLY A 90 -8.08 4.78 11.49
CA GLY A 90 -6.85 4.64 10.73
C GLY A 90 -5.68 5.40 11.35
N TRP A 91 -5.90 6.64 11.80
CA TRP A 91 -4.88 7.39 12.54
C TRP A 91 -4.48 6.70 13.84
N ALA A 92 -5.43 6.16 14.59
CA ALA A 92 -5.14 5.39 15.79
C ALA A 92 -4.27 4.15 15.50
N ILE A 93 -4.49 3.46 14.37
CA ILE A 93 -3.64 2.35 13.92
C ILE A 93 -2.25 2.86 13.58
N MET A 94 -2.14 3.95 12.82
CA MET A 94 -0.86 4.53 12.43
C MET A 94 -0.03 4.93 13.64
N HIS A 95 -0.65 5.60 14.63
CA HIS A 95 -0.01 5.91 15.91
C HIS A 95 0.54 4.65 16.62
N GLN A 96 -0.25 3.56 16.69
CA GLN A 96 0.21 2.30 17.28
C GLN A 96 1.41 1.68 16.53
N TYR A 97 1.51 1.89 15.21
CA TYR A 97 2.61 1.39 14.41
C TYR A 97 3.88 2.24 14.52
N LEU A 98 3.72 3.55 14.67
CA LEU A 98 4.82 4.50 14.85
C LEU A 98 5.30 4.61 16.30
N TYR A 99 4.47 4.17 17.27
CA TYR A 99 4.79 4.26 18.68
C TYR A 99 6.11 3.56 19.00
N TRP A 100 6.96 4.23 19.77
CA TRP A 100 8.17 3.69 20.34
C TRP A 100 8.40 4.23 21.76
N ASP A 101 9.10 3.47 22.56
CA ASP A 101 9.62 3.85 23.85
C ASP A 101 10.97 3.15 24.11
N HIS A 102 11.53 3.27 25.29
CA HIS A 102 12.81 2.62 25.63
C HIS A 102 12.76 1.08 25.60
N LYS A 103 11.57 0.48 25.54
CA LYS A 103 11.35 -0.99 25.56
C LYS A 103 10.82 -1.53 24.23
N THR A 104 10.13 -0.68 23.46
CA THR A 104 9.48 -1.07 22.22
C THR A 104 10.09 -0.36 21.02
N THR A 105 10.21 -1.04 19.89
CA THR A 105 10.63 -0.43 18.62
C THR A 105 9.41 -0.22 17.73
N PRO A 106 9.38 0.84 16.89
CA PRO A 106 8.29 1.09 15.97
C PRO A 106 8.02 -0.13 15.10
N LYS A 107 6.75 -0.36 14.79
CA LYS A 107 6.32 -1.41 13.87
C LYS A 107 6.35 -0.96 12.41
N LEU A 108 6.15 0.34 12.15
CA LEU A 108 6.32 0.99 10.85
C LEU A 108 7.66 1.69 10.82
N LYS A 109 8.42 1.48 9.77
CA LYS A 109 9.76 2.06 9.57
C LYS A 109 9.93 2.51 8.13
N TYR A 110 10.65 3.60 7.95
CA TYR A 110 10.96 4.16 6.63
C TYR A 110 12.45 4.03 6.34
N PHE A 111 12.75 3.64 5.12
CA PHE A 111 14.11 3.73 4.59
C PHE A 111 14.42 5.19 4.24
N LYS A 112 15.67 5.56 4.31
CA LYS A 112 16.12 6.95 4.12
C LYS A 112 15.78 7.57 2.76
N ASN A 113 15.44 6.75 1.75
CA ASN A 113 15.03 7.18 0.42
C ASN A 113 13.52 7.51 0.32
N CYS A 114 12.76 7.31 1.39
CA CYS A 114 11.36 7.77 1.49
C CYS A 114 11.35 9.20 2.05
N TYR A 115 11.86 10.14 1.27
CA TYR A 115 12.13 11.52 1.71
C TYR A 115 10.87 12.27 2.09
N ASP A 116 9.80 12.15 1.29
CA ASP A 116 8.57 12.88 1.51
C ASP A 116 7.78 12.34 2.69
N SER A 117 7.71 11.03 2.87
CA SER A 117 7.15 10.43 4.09
C SER A 117 7.90 10.90 5.35
N ILE A 118 9.23 10.88 5.32
CA ILE A 118 10.07 11.31 6.45
C ILE A 118 9.90 12.81 6.75
N ARG A 119 9.70 13.63 5.74
CA ARG A 119 9.50 15.08 5.84
C ARG A 119 8.09 15.43 6.30
N THR A 120 7.06 14.83 5.69
CA THR A 120 5.67 15.27 5.85
C THR A 120 5.00 14.68 7.08
N ILE A 121 5.20 13.38 7.37
CA ILE A 121 4.51 12.72 8.48
C ILE A 121 4.79 13.38 9.85
N PRO A 122 6.03 13.74 10.20
CA PRO A 122 6.30 14.41 11.49
C PRO A 122 5.78 15.85 11.57
N SER A 123 5.45 16.48 10.46
CA SER A 123 4.95 17.86 10.42
C SER A 123 3.42 17.96 10.53
N LEU A 124 2.72 16.82 10.50
CA LEU A 124 1.26 16.80 10.61
C LEU A 124 0.80 17.23 12.01
N VAL A 125 -0.25 18.03 12.03
CA VAL A 125 -0.89 18.54 13.25
C VAL A 125 -2.32 18.04 13.35
N TYR A 126 -2.85 18.03 14.56
CA TYR A 126 -4.25 17.69 14.78
C TYR A 126 -5.17 18.81 14.34
N SER A 127 -6.39 18.42 13.92
CA SER A 127 -7.45 19.37 13.61
C SER A 127 -7.89 20.14 14.86
N GLU A 128 -8.10 21.44 14.72
CA GLU A 128 -8.62 22.28 15.81
C GLU A 128 -10.08 21.93 16.17
N THR A 129 -10.84 21.41 15.19
CA THR A 129 -12.27 21.12 15.34
C THR A 129 -12.55 19.67 15.72
N VAL A 130 -11.69 18.74 15.32
CA VAL A 130 -11.82 17.29 15.61
C VAL A 130 -10.47 16.78 16.12
N PRO A 131 -10.23 16.82 17.44
CA PRO A 131 -8.90 16.51 18.01
C PRO A 131 -8.35 15.11 17.71
N GLU A 132 -9.18 14.15 17.32
CA GLU A 132 -8.73 12.82 16.91
C GLU A 132 -8.37 12.73 15.41
N ASP A 133 -8.64 13.77 14.62
CA ASP A 133 -8.32 13.85 13.20
C ASP A 133 -7.11 14.75 12.95
N LEU A 134 -6.54 14.62 11.76
CA LEU A 134 -5.48 15.52 11.29
C LEU A 134 -6.10 16.72 10.57
N ASP A 135 -5.39 17.84 10.64
CA ASP A 135 -5.67 19.01 9.84
C ASP A 135 -5.49 18.67 8.36
N SER A 136 -6.54 18.91 7.56
CA SER A 136 -6.57 18.61 6.14
C SER A 136 -5.85 19.65 5.28
N ASP A 137 -5.46 20.78 5.84
CA ASP A 137 -4.71 21.82 5.13
C ASP A 137 -3.21 21.49 5.04
N GLY A 138 -2.77 20.47 5.78
CA GLY A 138 -1.41 19.95 5.76
C GLY A 138 -1.14 18.99 4.59
N GLU A 139 0.12 18.67 4.39
CA GLU A 139 0.61 17.72 3.37
C GLU A 139 0.45 16.28 3.87
N ASP A 140 -0.79 15.76 3.92
CA ASP A 140 -1.16 14.49 4.53
C ASP A 140 -1.12 13.27 3.58
N HIS A 141 -0.77 13.47 2.30
CA HIS A 141 -0.85 12.43 1.27
C HIS A 141 -0.06 11.16 1.59
N ALA A 142 1.19 11.29 2.06
CA ALA A 142 2.01 10.13 2.43
C ALA A 142 1.39 9.38 3.62
N ALA A 143 0.91 10.10 4.62
CA ALA A 143 0.25 9.51 5.78
C ALA A 143 -1.05 8.82 5.43
N ASP A 144 -1.83 9.37 4.49
CA ASP A 144 -3.06 8.75 4.00
C ASP A 144 -2.80 7.41 3.30
N VAL A 145 -1.76 7.33 2.47
CA VAL A 145 -1.35 6.07 1.82
C VAL A 145 -0.97 5.02 2.86
N ASP A 146 -0.16 5.38 3.84
CA ASP A 146 0.22 4.48 4.93
C ASP A 146 -0.99 4.04 5.76
N ARG A 147 -1.88 4.96 6.07
CA ARG A 147 -3.13 4.69 6.78
C ARG A 147 -3.99 3.67 6.04
N TYR A 148 -4.17 3.83 4.72
CA TYR A 148 -4.93 2.89 3.90
C TYR A 148 -4.32 1.49 3.90
N LEU A 149 -3.01 1.40 3.75
CA LEU A 149 -2.28 0.14 3.80
C LEU A 149 -2.42 -0.54 5.16
N LEU A 150 -2.16 0.17 6.25
CA LEU A 150 -2.22 -0.37 7.61
C LEU A 150 -3.61 -0.84 8.01
N GLN A 151 -4.67 -0.11 7.62
CA GLN A 151 -6.05 -0.53 7.82
C GLN A 151 -6.35 -1.82 7.05
N THR A 152 -5.91 -1.92 5.80
CA THR A 152 -6.09 -3.11 4.96
C THR A 152 -5.37 -4.31 5.55
N LEU A 153 -4.12 -4.15 5.97
CA LEU A 153 -3.34 -5.21 6.64
C LEU A 153 -4.01 -5.72 7.91
N ARG A 154 -4.59 -4.81 8.71
CA ARG A 154 -5.28 -5.18 9.95
C ARG A 154 -6.62 -5.89 9.70
N ASN A 155 -7.33 -5.49 8.66
CA ASN A 155 -8.65 -6.03 8.32
C ASN A 155 -8.57 -7.37 7.57
N LYS A 156 -7.41 -7.73 7.04
CA LYS A 156 -7.21 -9.06 6.46
C LYS A 156 -7.43 -10.13 7.54
N LYS A 157 -8.47 -10.90 7.38
CA LYS A 157 -8.67 -12.12 8.20
C LYS A 157 -7.44 -13.00 8.01
N ALA A 158 -6.94 -13.57 9.10
CA ALA A 158 -5.89 -14.57 9.02
C ALA A 158 -6.34 -15.65 8.02
N LYS A 159 -5.49 -15.94 7.01
CA LYS A 159 -5.79 -17.03 6.08
C LYS A 159 -6.04 -18.32 6.85
N PRO A 160 -7.02 -19.12 6.47
CA PRO A 160 -7.18 -20.44 7.06
C PRO A 160 -5.87 -21.23 6.88
N PRO A 161 -5.55 -22.14 7.82
CA PRO A 161 -4.36 -22.95 7.69
C PRO A 161 -4.42 -23.74 6.37
N LEU A 162 -3.29 -23.79 5.67
CA LEU A 162 -3.17 -24.50 4.40
C LEU A 162 -3.73 -25.92 4.52
N ARG A 163 -4.58 -26.29 3.60
CA ARG A 163 -5.09 -27.68 3.48
C ARG A 163 -3.93 -28.63 3.24
N HIS A 164 -4.14 -29.89 3.58
CA HIS A 164 -3.08 -30.92 3.46
C HIS A 164 -2.51 -31.04 2.04
N GLU A 165 -3.38 -30.93 1.04
CA GLU A 165 -3.02 -30.97 -0.38
C GLU A 165 -2.14 -29.77 -0.79
N GLU A 166 -2.46 -28.57 -0.32
CA GLU A 166 -1.68 -27.34 -0.57
C GLU A 166 -0.28 -27.46 0.05
N LYS A 167 -0.19 -27.97 1.28
CA LYS A 167 1.10 -28.24 1.94
C LYS A 167 1.96 -29.21 1.13
N ARG A 168 1.37 -30.33 0.67
CA ARG A 168 2.08 -31.31 -0.15
C ARG A 168 2.56 -30.74 -1.47
N MET A 169 1.74 -29.89 -2.13
CA MET A 169 2.14 -29.21 -3.36
C MET A 169 3.30 -28.24 -3.15
N ILE A 170 3.29 -27.49 -2.04
CA ILE A 170 4.36 -26.59 -1.66
C ILE A 170 5.65 -27.35 -1.41
N GLU A 171 5.60 -28.45 -0.63
CA GLU A 171 6.76 -29.31 -0.39
C GLU A 171 7.33 -29.92 -1.67
N PHE A 172 6.45 -30.39 -2.57
CA PHE A 172 6.86 -30.88 -3.89
C PHE A 172 7.60 -29.80 -4.69
N ARG A 173 7.07 -28.58 -4.76
CA ARG A 173 7.70 -27.45 -5.46
C ARG A 173 9.04 -27.06 -4.86
N LYS A 174 9.15 -27.04 -3.52
CA LYS A 174 10.42 -26.84 -2.81
C LYS A 174 11.45 -27.91 -3.18
N LYS A 175 11.06 -29.18 -3.12
CA LYS A 175 11.93 -30.32 -3.43
C LYS A 175 12.43 -30.29 -4.88
N LYS A 176 11.65 -29.68 -5.79
CA LYS A 176 12.02 -29.48 -7.20
C LYS A 176 12.79 -28.17 -7.45
N GLY A 177 13.07 -27.36 -6.42
CA GLY A 177 13.75 -26.07 -6.56
C GLY A 177 12.95 -25.02 -7.31
N LEU A 178 11.63 -25.19 -7.44
CA LEU A 178 10.74 -24.27 -8.14
C LEU A 178 10.32 -23.08 -7.29
N ILE A 179 10.46 -23.18 -5.96
CA ILE A 179 10.20 -22.11 -4.99
C ILE A 179 11.20 -22.21 -3.83
N ASN A 180 11.58 -21.07 -3.27
CA ASN A 180 12.36 -20.96 -2.02
C ASN A 180 11.46 -20.54 -0.85
N ASP A 181 12.00 -20.45 0.37
CA ASP A 181 11.23 -20.09 1.56
C ASP A 181 10.72 -18.65 1.54
N ASP A 182 11.45 -17.74 0.88
CA ASP A 182 11.05 -16.33 0.75
C ASP A 182 9.85 -16.17 -0.19
N VAL A 183 9.83 -16.92 -1.29
CA VAL A 183 8.69 -16.97 -2.23
C VAL A 183 7.45 -17.57 -1.59
N LEU A 184 7.59 -18.47 -0.62
CA LEU A 184 6.47 -19.04 0.12
C LEU A 184 5.76 -18.04 1.04
N ALA A 185 6.50 -17.10 1.61
CA ALA A 185 5.91 -16.01 2.38
C ALA A 185 5.01 -15.14 1.49
N LEU A 186 5.42 -14.90 0.24
CA LEU A 186 4.66 -14.14 -0.75
C LEU A 186 3.47 -14.93 -1.33
N GLN A 187 3.64 -16.21 -1.66
CA GLN A 187 2.57 -17.06 -2.22
C GLN A 187 1.42 -17.37 -1.25
N ARG A 188 1.65 -17.32 0.06
CA ARG A 188 0.56 -17.45 1.06
C ARG A 188 -0.52 -16.39 0.94
N PHE A 189 -0.30 -15.35 0.15
CA PHE A 189 -1.19 -14.21 -0.01
C PHE A 189 -1.90 -14.16 -1.39
N VAL A 190 -1.59 -15.04 -2.32
CA VAL A 190 -2.05 -14.97 -3.72
C VAL A 190 -3.26 -15.87 -4.00
N ASP A 191 -3.56 -16.87 -3.16
CA ASP A 191 -4.64 -17.82 -3.39
C ASP A 191 -5.92 -17.45 -2.60
N VAL A 192 -6.57 -16.31 -2.94
CA VAL A 192 -7.94 -15.99 -2.53
C VAL A 192 -8.76 -15.56 -3.73
#